data_19813df5403fd786e993c9e05793d64e
#
_entry.id   19813df5403fd786e993c9e05793d64e
#
_cell.length_a   1.000
_cell.length_b   1.000
_cell.length_c   1.000
_cell.angle_alpha   90.00
_cell.angle_beta   90.00
_cell.angle_gamma   90.00
#
_symmetry.space_group_name_H-M   'P 1'
#
loop_
_entity.id
_entity.type
_entity.pdbx_description
1 polymer ?
#
loop_
_entity_poly.entity_id
_entity_poly.type
_entity_poly.pdbx_seq_one_letter_code
_entity_poly.pdbx_strand_id
1 'polypeptide(L)'
;AVWAFVPVAVMAPFTLLALAVFWLPLQLVSDVPFWWFVVAFLCLGLLLFVRPFQAAVLTPLLGARHPDPTETDRVTRAWRAIAQANNLPADRYVLRVLPSDELNAFACGGHLMVVTSFAAARLSEEQLRGVLAHELSHHLGLHTVAITIGHWMSVPVVMLARIGFFFENVSHAAAQSFGRQSPVIEVVGVLTAAVFRGAGWVFSLALRAVDAIGNYVGHSSEFEADKRAVAMGFGPDLASALRAVLAGGSGPRPIG
;
A
#
# COMPACT_ATOMS: atom_id res chain seq x y z
N ALA A 1 -5.48 -15.97 -8.60
CA ALA A 1 -5.99 -14.57 -8.68
C ALA A 1 -7.01 -14.26 -7.56
N VAL A 2 -7.99 -15.14 -7.29
CA VAL A 2 -9.07 -14.88 -6.30
C VAL A 2 -8.52 -14.76 -4.87
N TRP A 3 -7.53 -15.54 -4.51
CA TRP A 3 -6.91 -15.54 -3.17
C TRP A 3 -6.28 -14.19 -2.78
N ALA A 4 -5.90 -13.37 -3.75
CA ALA A 4 -5.39 -12.01 -3.48
C ALA A 4 -6.43 -11.09 -2.80
N PHE A 5 -7.73 -11.39 -2.94
CA PHE A 5 -8.81 -10.63 -2.32
C PHE A 5 -9.22 -11.10 -0.93
N VAL A 6 -8.63 -12.17 -0.40
CA VAL A 6 -8.93 -12.66 0.97
C VAL A 6 -8.62 -11.59 2.03
N PRO A 7 -7.46 -10.90 2.01
CA PRO A 7 -7.21 -9.81 2.95
C PRO A 7 -8.25 -8.68 2.86
N VAL A 8 -8.70 -8.35 1.65
CA VAL A 8 -9.76 -7.35 1.40
C VAL A 8 -11.09 -7.78 2.04
N ALA A 9 -11.47 -9.04 1.86
CA ALA A 9 -12.71 -9.58 2.46
C ALA A 9 -12.66 -9.59 4.00
N VAL A 10 -11.51 -9.91 4.58
CA VAL A 10 -11.31 -9.88 6.03
C VAL A 10 -11.33 -8.44 6.57
N MET A 11 -10.80 -7.48 5.81
CA MET A 11 -10.80 -6.05 6.19
C MET A 11 -12.20 -5.42 6.10
N ALA A 12 -13.07 -5.90 5.21
CA ALA A 12 -14.35 -5.26 4.90
C ALA A 12 -15.23 -4.96 6.13
N PRO A 13 -15.49 -5.90 7.07
CA PRO A 13 -16.32 -5.62 8.25
C PRO A 13 -15.71 -4.54 9.16
N PHE A 14 -14.37 -4.52 9.31
CA PHE A 14 -13.68 -3.50 10.11
C PHE A 14 -13.73 -2.12 9.44
N THR A 15 -13.61 -2.08 8.12
CA THR A 15 -13.79 -0.85 7.33
C THR A 15 -15.20 -0.30 7.51
N LEU A 16 -16.23 -1.14 7.38
CA LEU A 16 -17.63 -0.71 7.57
C LEU A 16 -17.87 -0.22 9.00
N LEU A 17 -17.33 -0.90 10.00
CA LEU A 17 -17.41 -0.45 11.39
C LEU A 17 -16.72 0.89 11.58
N ALA A 18 -15.52 1.06 11.03
CA ALA A 18 -14.78 2.32 11.11
C ALA A 18 -15.53 3.46 10.40
N LEU A 19 -16.09 3.21 9.22
CA LEU A 19 -16.91 4.19 8.51
C LEU A 19 -18.17 4.55 9.30
N ALA A 20 -18.81 3.59 9.98
CA ALA A 20 -19.96 3.85 10.83
C ALA A 20 -19.60 4.79 12.01
N VAL A 21 -18.43 4.58 12.63
CA VAL A 21 -17.95 5.46 13.71
C VAL A 21 -17.70 6.88 13.19
N PHE A 22 -17.11 7.05 12.00
CA PHE A 22 -16.92 8.37 11.39
C PHE A 22 -18.23 9.02 10.93
N TRP A 23 -19.20 8.21 10.52
CA TRP A 23 -20.52 8.69 10.09
C TRP A 23 -21.40 9.19 11.26
N LEU A 24 -21.29 8.60 12.46
CA LEU A 24 -22.10 8.98 13.61
C LEU A 24 -22.05 10.50 13.95
N PRO A 25 -20.88 11.15 14.05
CA PRO A 25 -20.82 12.59 14.28
C PRO A 25 -21.45 13.41 13.14
N LEU A 26 -21.39 12.91 11.90
CA LEU A 26 -21.98 13.58 10.74
C LEU A 26 -23.50 13.66 10.86
N GLN A 27 -24.15 12.69 11.51
CA GLN A 27 -25.60 12.68 11.77
C GLN A 27 -26.05 13.81 12.70
N LEU A 28 -25.13 14.41 13.47
CA LEU A 28 -25.47 15.57 14.32
C LEU A 28 -25.68 16.86 13.51
N VAL A 29 -25.16 16.92 12.29
CA VAL A 29 -25.16 18.11 11.44
C VAL A 29 -25.81 17.87 10.07
N SER A 30 -26.12 16.63 9.71
CA SER A 30 -26.72 16.27 8.40
C SER A 30 -27.46 14.93 8.47
N ASP A 31 -28.54 14.83 7.69
CA ASP A 31 -29.35 13.60 7.56
C ASP A 31 -28.84 12.67 6.44
N VAL A 32 -27.52 12.60 6.24
CA VAL A 32 -26.93 11.76 5.20
C VAL A 32 -27.03 10.29 5.59
N PRO A 33 -27.74 9.43 4.84
CA PRO A 33 -27.82 8.00 5.11
C PRO A 33 -26.44 7.34 5.06
N PHE A 34 -26.18 6.38 5.95
CA PHE A 34 -24.90 5.67 6.04
C PHE A 34 -24.41 5.11 4.70
N TRP A 35 -25.32 4.56 3.90
CA TRP A 35 -24.94 3.96 2.62
C TRP A 35 -24.39 4.97 1.60
N TRP A 36 -24.85 6.22 1.64
CA TRP A 36 -24.25 7.27 0.80
C TRP A 36 -22.82 7.59 1.23
N PHE A 37 -22.55 7.56 2.53
CA PHE A 37 -21.19 7.72 3.05
C PHE A 37 -20.28 6.57 2.60
N VAL A 38 -20.76 5.32 2.67
CA VAL A 38 -20.04 4.16 2.15
C VAL A 38 -19.81 4.25 0.65
N VAL A 39 -20.84 4.60 -0.12
CA VAL A 39 -20.74 4.75 -1.59
C VAL A 39 -19.72 5.84 -1.95
N ALA A 40 -19.76 6.99 -1.28
CA ALA A 40 -18.78 8.06 -1.49
C ALA A 40 -17.34 7.59 -1.21
N PHE A 41 -17.14 6.86 -0.11
CA PHE A 41 -15.84 6.28 0.21
C PHE A 41 -15.35 5.30 -0.87
N LEU A 42 -16.21 4.41 -1.35
CA LEU A 42 -15.87 3.47 -2.42
C LEU A 42 -15.59 4.18 -3.75
N CYS A 43 -16.42 5.17 -4.12
CA CYS A 43 -16.20 5.98 -5.32
C CYS A 43 -14.87 6.73 -5.28
N LEU A 44 -14.52 7.28 -4.10
CA LEU A 44 -13.23 7.93 -3.91
C LEU A 44 -12.07 6.95 -4.08
N GLY A 45 -12.23 5.70 -3.59
CA GLY A 45 -11.28 4.62 -3.80
C GLY A 45 -11.08 4.23 -5.27
N LEU A 46 -12.12 4.34 -6.10
CA LEU A 46 -12.00 4.07 -7.54
C LEU A 46 -11.07 5.06 -8.26
N LEU A 47 -10.91 6.28 -7.73
CA LEU A 47 -9.97 7.26 -8.28
C LEU A 47 -8.52 6.76 -8.22
N LEU A 48 -8.20 5.85 -7.27
CA LEU A 48 -6.85 5.24 -7.18
C LEU A 48 -6.48 4.42 -8.43
N PHE A 49 -7.47 4.03 -9.25
CA PHE A 49 -7.26 3.29 -10.50
C PHE A 49 -7.27 4.19 -11.74
N VAL A 50 -7.56 5.47 -11.57
CA VAL A 50 -7.60 6.43 -12.68
C VAL A 50 -6.19 6.96 -12.95
N ARG A 51 -5.67 6.71 -14.14
CA ARG A 51 -4.30 7.04 -14.53
C ARG A 51 -3.86 8.49 -14.25
N PRO A 52 -4.63 9.54 -14.62
CA PRO A 52 -4.27 10.92 -14.27
C PRO A 52 -4.15 11.14 -12.77
N PHE A 53 -5.03 10.52 -11.97
CA PHE A 53 -4.98 10.61 -10.51
C PHE A 53 -3.71 9.95 -9.95
N GLN A 54 -3.33 8.79 -10.46
CA GLN A 54 -2.09 8.11 -10.07
C GLN A 54 -0.86 8.97 -10.39
N ALA A 55 -0.82 9.57 -11.58
CA ALA A 55 0.28 10.42 -12.00
C ALA A 55 0.37 11.71 -11.19
N ALA A 56 -0.76 12.35 -10.86
CA ALA A 56 -0.80 13.65 -10.22
C ALA A 56 -0.81 13.60 -8.69
N VAL A 57 -1.41 12.57 -8.10
CA VAL A 57 -1.64 12.47 -6.65
C VAL A 57 -0.80 11.37 -6.01
N LEU A 58 -0.85 10.13 -6.54
CA LEU A 58 -0.10 9.04 -5.92
C LEU A 58 1.41 9.21 -6.09
N THR A 59 1.87 9.74 -7.21
CA THR A 59 3.31 9.98 -7.44
C THR A 59 3.93 10.82 -6.32
N PRO A 60 3.47 12.05 -6.02
CA PRO A 60 4.06 12.86 -4.94
C PRO A 60 3.77 12.28 -3.55
N LEU A 61 2.61 11.62 -3.35
CA LEU A 61 2.27 10.99 -2.07
C LEU A 61 3.25 9.87 -1.69
N LEU A 62 3.74 9.14 -2.69
CA LEU A 62 4.76 8.11 -2.52
C LEU A 62 6.18 8.69 -2.43
N GLY A 63 6.36 9.99 -2.58
CA GLY A 63 7.68 10.63 -2.68
C GLY A 63 8.39 10.36 -4.01
N ALA A 64 7.67 9.80 -4.99
CA ALA A 64 8.21 9.53 -6.31
C ALA A 64 8.20 10.80 -7.18
N ARG A 65 9.08 10.84 -8.18
CA ARG A 65 9.24 11.95 -9.11
C ARG A 65 9.28 11.49 -10.56
N HIS A 66 9.24 12.42 -11.48
CA HIS A 66 9.59 12.13 -12.86
C HIS A 66 11.05 11.66 -12.93
N PRO A 67 11.37 10.66 -13.77
CA PRO A 67 12.74 10.27 -14.04
C PRO A 67 13.53 11.49 -14.59
N ASP A 68 14.77 11.65 -14.20
CA ASP A 68 15.68 12.60 -14.86
C ASP A 68 16.02 12.12 -16.29
N PRO A 69 16.70 12.94 -17.13
CA PRO A 69 16.98 12.57 -18.51
C PRO A 69 17.77 11.24 -18.64
N THR A 70 18.71 10.98 -17.75
CA THR A 70 19.54 9.76 -17.80
C THR A 70 18.75 8.52 -17.33
N GLU A 71 17.94 8.66 -16.29
CA GLU A 71 17.04 7.65 -15.80
C GLU A 71 15.92 7.37 -16.83
N THR A 72 15.40 8.43 -17.47
CA THR A 72 14.34 8.32 -18.49
C THR A 72 14.80 7.41 -19.63
N ASP A 73 15.99 7.61 -20.15
CA ASP A 73 16.51 6.83 -21.25
C ASP A 73 16.64 5.34 -20.87
N ARG A 74 17.17 5.06 -19.70
CA ARG A 74 17.39 3.68 -19.23
C ARG A 74 16.07 2.97 -18.92
N VAL A 75 15.22 3.59 -18.09
CA VAL A 75 13.94 3.00 -17.68
C VAL A 75 13.00 2.85 -18.88
N THR A 76 12.98 3.84 -19.79
CA THR A 76 12.12 3.78 -20.97
C THR A 76 12.58 2.73 -21.97
N ARG A 77 13.92 2.54 -22.18
CA ARG A 77 14.40 1.45 -23.07
C ARG A 77 14.05 0.08 -22.49
N ALA A 78 14.33 -0.14 -21.21
CA ALA A 78 13.98 -1.39 -20.54
C ALA A 78 12.47 -1.69 -20.63
N TRP A 79 11.64 -0.67 -20.36
CA TRP A 79 10.20 -0.79 -20.44
C TRP A 79 9.69 -1.08 -21.86
N ARG A 80 10.20 -0.37 -22.88
CA ARG A 80 9.77 -0.59 -24.27
C ARG A 80 9.99 -2.02 -24.73
N ALA A 81 11.10 -2.65 -24.38
CA ALA A 81 11.37 -4.04 -24.70
C ALA A 81 10.30 -4.97 -24.10
N ILE A 82 9.88 -4.72 -22.86
CA ILE A 82 8.84 -5.51 -22.18
C ILE A 82 7.47 -5.26 -22.84
N ALA A 83 7.14 -4.00 -23.09
CA ALA A 83 5.87 -3.61 -23.70
C ALA A 83 5.71 -4.24 -25.10
N GLN A 84 6.77 -4.23 -25.93
CA GLN A 84 6.78 -4.86 -27.25
C GLN A 84 6.63 -6.38 -27.16
N ALA A 85 7.36 -7.04 -26.26
CA ALA A 85 7.29 -8.48 -26.08
C ALA A 85 5.89 -8.96 -25.64
N ASN A 86 5.12 -8.10 -24.97
CA ASN A 86 3.80 -8.42 -24.45
C ASN A 86 2.64 -7.75 -25.21
N ASN A 87 2.89 -7.14 -26.39
CA ASN A 87 1.90 -6.42 -27.18
C ASN A 87 1.13 -5.34 -26.37
N LEU A 88 1.83 -4.66 -25.45
CA LEU A 88 1.27 -3.59 -24.63
C LEU A 88 1.59 -2.22 -25.24
N PRO A 89 0.65 -1.24 -25.18
CA PRO A 89 0.99 0.15 -25.48
C PRO A 89 2.09 0.65 -24.53
N ALA A 90 3.15 1.24 -25.10
CA ALA A 90 4.29 1.69 -24.30
C ALA A 90 3.91 2.79 -23.27
N ASP A 91 2.85 3.52 -23.56
CA ASP A 91 2.31 4.59 -22.71
C ASP A 91 1.25 4.13 -21.71
N ARG A 92 0.92 2.82 -21.68
CA ARG A 92 -0.10 2.27 -20.76
C ARG A 92 0.25 2.52 -19.29
N TYR A 93 1.54 2.45 -18.95
CA TYR A 93 2.01 2.61 -17.57
C TYR A 93 2.74 3.93 -17.38
N VAL A 94 2.57 4.50 -16.19
CA VAL A 94 3.26 5.71 -15.73
C VAL A 94 4.53 5.28 -15.01
N LEU A 95 5.69 5.56 -15.60
CA LEU A 95 6.99 5.25 -15.01
C LEU A 95 7.42 6.41 -14.11
N ARG A 96 7.85 6.11 -12.88
CA ARG A 96 8.34 7.09 -11.90
C ARG A 96 9.57 6.57 -11.19
N VAL A 97 10.34 7.50 -10.65
CA VAL A 97 11.53 7.19 -9.85
C VAL A 97 11.32 7.65 -8.42
N LEU A 98 11.59 6.76 -7.48
CA LEU A 98 11.62 7.06 -6.05
C LEU A 98 13.07 7.33 -5.64
N PRO A 99 13.40 8.53 -5.14
CA PRO A 99 14.72 8.82 -4.59
C PRO A 99 14.99 7.89 -3.38
N SER A 100 15.84 6.90 -3.57
CA SER A 100 16.21 5.92 -2.55
C SER A 100 17.54 5.26 -2.92
N ASP A 101 18.36 4.99 -1.90
CA ASP A 101 19.62 4.25 -2.02
C ASP A 101 19.43 2.73 -1.91
N GLU A 102 18.20 2.27 -1.78
CA GLU A 102 17.85 0.85 -1.75
C GLU A 102 17.46 0.36 -3.14
N LEU A 103 17.82 -0.90 -3.47
CA LEU A 103 17.40 -1.53 -4.70
C LEU A 103 15.96 -2.01 -4.54
N ASN A 104 15.04 -1.28 -5.19
CA ASN A 104 13.63 -1.63 -5.16
C ASN A 104 12.90 -1.17 -6.42
N ALA A 105 11.81 -1.88 -6.76
CA ALA A 105 10.80 -1.46 -7.71
C ALA A 105 9.46 -2.01 -7.23
N PHE A 106 8.37 -1.33 -7.54
CA PHE A 106 7.03 -1.79 -7.20
C PHE A 106 5.97 -1.22 -8.13
N ALA A 107 4.88 -1.93 -8.21
CA ALA A 107 3.71 -1.57 -8.98
C ALA A 107 2.57 -1.10 -8.05
N CYS A 108 1.84 -0.05 -8.42
CA CYS A 108 0.78 0.53 -7.62
C CYS A 108 -0.42 0.95 -8.48
N GLY A 109 -1.63 0.78 -7.97
CA GLY A 109 -2.86 1.30 -8.54
C GLY A 109 -3.32 0.69 -9.87
N GLY A 110 -2.50 0.00 -10.59
CA GLY A 110 -2.84 -0.62 -11.90
C GLY A 110 -2.18 0.03 -13.11
N HIS A 111 -1.61 1.24 -12.99
CA HIS A 111 -0.91 1.94 -14.09
C HIS A 111 0.41 2.58 -13.66
N LEU A 112 0.74 2.63 -12.37
CA LEU A 112 1.95 3.24 -11.86
C LEU A 112 3.01 2.18 -11.58
N MET A 113 4.18 2.33 -12.19
CA MET A 113 5.38 1.55 -11.91
C MET A 113 6.46 2.49 -11.38
N VAL A 114 6.97 2.17 -10.23
CA VAL A 114 7.99 2.95 -9.53
C VAL A 114 9.28 2.14 -9.44
N VAL A 115 10.39 2.77 -9.77
CA VAL A 115 11.73 2.22 -9.64
C VAL A 115 12.54 3.15 -8.76
N THR A 116 13.37 2.65 -7.87
CA THR A 116 14.26 3.50 -7.08
C THR A 116 15.38 4.09 -7.93
N SER A 117 15.88 5.27 -7.55
CA SER A 117 17.03 5.89 -8.21
C SER A 117 18.27 4.96 -8.19
N PHE A 118 18.45 4.23 -7.10
CA PHE A 118 19.51 3.23 -7.01
C PHE A 118 19.35 2.12 -8.05
N ALA A 119 18.17 1.52 -8.18
CA ALA A 119 17.92 0.47 -9.17
C ALA A 119 18.09 1.00 -10.60
N ALA A 120 17.54 2.19 -10.90
CA ALA A 120 17.68 2.84 -12.19
C ALA A 120 19.15 3.14 -12.56
N ALA A 121 20.00 3.47 -11.57
CA ALA A 121 21.42 3.80 -11.79
C ALA A 121 22.35 2.58 -11.82
N ARG A 122 22.10 1.55 -11.00
CA ARG A 122 23.03 0.45 -10.75
C ARG A 122 22.75 -0.81 -11.54
N LEU A 123 21.49 -1.13 -11.81
CA LEU A 123 21.16 -2.32 -12.60
C LEU A 123 21.58 -2.13 -14.07
N SER A 124 22.03 -3.20 -14.74
CA SER A 124 22.18 -3.19 -16.19
C SER A 124 20.80 -3.05 -16.85
N GLU A 125 20.75 -2.75 -18.15
CA GLU A 125 19.47 -2.64 -18.86
C GLU A 125 18.72 -3.98 -18.86
N GLU A 126 19.45 -5.10 -18.99
CA GLU A 126 18.91 -6.46 -18.90
C GLU A 126 18.31 -6.72 -17.51
N GLN A 127 19.06 -6.42 -16.45
CA GLN A 127 18.59 -6.59 -15.08
C GLN A 127 17.36 -5.74 -14.79
N LEU A 128 17.34 -4.49 -15.27
CA LEU A 128 16.18 -3.59 -15.12
C LEU A 128 14.96 -4.12 -15.88
N ARG A 129 15.15 -4.71 -17.07
CA ARG A 129 14.06 -5.42 -17.79
C ARG A 129 13.50 -6.57 -16.96
N GLY A 130 14.35 -7.39 -16.38
CA GLY A 130 13.92 -8.51 -15.54
C GLY A 130 13.06 -8.05 -14.36
N VAL A 131 13.51 -7.03 -13.64
CA VAL A 131 12.77 -6.44 -12.50
C VAL A 131 11.43 -5.83 -12.97
N LEU A 132 11.43 -5.02 -14.00
CA LEU A 132 10.20 -4.41 -14.52
C LEU A 132 9.21 -5.43 -15.09
N ALA A 133 9.68 -6.54 -15.66
CA ALA A 133 8.82 -7.63 -16.12
C ALA A 133 8.17 -8.38 -14.95
N HIS A 134 8.91 -8.56 -13.86
CA HIS A 134 8.38 -9.09 -12.61
C HIS A 134 7.27 -8.18 -12.05
N GLU A 135 7.52 -6.87 -11.95
CA GLU A 135 6.52 -5.89 -11.49
C GLU A 135 5.28 -5.83 -12.40
N LEU A 136 5.47 -5.90 -13.72
CA LEU A 136 4.35 -6.00 -14.66
C LEU A 136 3.49 -7.23 -14.37
N SER A 137 4.10 -8.34 -13.96
CA SER A 137 3.40 -9.58 -13.66
C SER A 137 2.40 -9.44 -12.52
N HIS A 138 2.69 -8.61 -11.52
CA HIS A 138 1.78 -8.26 -10.45
C HIS A 138 0.55 -7.50 -10.96
N HIS A 139 0.73 -6.57 -11.89
CA HIS A 139 -0.40 -5.86 -12.53
C HIS A 139 -1.29 -6.82 -13.33
N LEU A 140 -0.69 -7.71 -14.10
CA LEU A 140 -1.43 -8.69 -14.90
C LEU A 140 -2.17 -9.72 -14.03
N GLY A 141 -1.71 -9.95 -12.81
CA GLY A 141 -2.26 -10.92 -11.87
C GLY A 141 -3.41 -10.42 -10.99
N LEU A 142 -3.88 -9.20 -11.11
CA LEU A 142 -4.82 -8.52 -10.21
C LEU A 142 -4.29 -8.37 -8.76
N HIS A 143 -3.05 -8.74 -8.49
CA HIS A 143 -2.46 -8.63 -7.16
C HIS A 143 -2.35 -7.17 -6.73
N THR A 144 -1.82 -6.33 -7.59
CA THR A 144 -1.71 -4.87 -7.36
C THR A 144 -3.08 -4.23 -7.13
N VAL A 145 -4.12 -4.69 -7.84
CA VAL A 145 -5.50 -4.21 -7.62
C VAL A 145 -5.98 -4.57 -6.22
N ALA A 146 -5.79 -5.83 -5.80
CA ALA A 146 -6.20 -6.30 -4.48
C ALA A 146 -5.47 -5.55 -3.36
N ILE A 147 -4.15 -5.37 -3.47
CA ILE A 147 -3.35 -4.59 -2.50
C ILE A 147 -3.83 -3.14 -2.43
N THR A 148 -4.07 -2.50 -3.57
CA THR A 148 -4.53 -1.11 -3.62
C THR A 148 -5.89 -0.95 -2.93
N ILE A 149 -6.83 -1.86 -3.19
CA ILE A 149 -8.14 -1.88 -2.51
C ILE A 149 -7.95 -2.13 -1.01
N GLY A 150 -7.12 -3.10 -0.62
CA GLY A 150 -6.84 -3.42 0.77
C GLY A 150 -6.28 -2.22 1.54
N HIS A 151 -5.29 -1.52 0.99
CA HIS A 151 -4.74 -0.30 1.56
C HIS A 151 -5.80 0.81 1.70
N TRP A 152 -6.63 1.03 0.66
CA TRP A 152 -7.71 2.01 0.75
C TRP A 152 -8.68 1.67 1.87
N MET A 153 -9.12 0.42 1.95
CA MET A 153 -10.04 -0.05 2.98
C MET A 153 -9.43 0.01 4.39
N SER A 154 -8.13 -0.11 4.52
CA SER A 154 -7.46 0.02 5.82
C SER A 154 -7.40 1.47 6.34
N VAL A 155 -7.51 2.47 5.48
CA VAL A 155 -7.39 3.90 5.87
C VAL A 155 -8.28 4.28 7.05
N PRO A 156 -9.61 4.08 7.03
CA PRO A 156 -10.47 4.45 8.16
C PRO A 156 -10.16 3.62 9.43
N VAL A 157 -9.73 2.37 9.27
CA VAL A 157 -9.35 1.48 10.37
C VAL A 157 -8.08 1.99 11.06
N VAL A 158 -7.05 2.35 10.26
CA VAL A 158 -5.80 2.94 10.77
C VAL A 158 -6.06 4.28 11.46
N MET A 159 -6.91 5.11 10.87
CA MET A 159 -7.29 6.40 11.47
C MET A 159 -7.95 6.20 12.83
N LEU A 160 -8.91 5.28 12.96
CA LEU A 160 -9.54 4.99 14.25
C LEU A 160 -8.58 4.40 15.28
N ALA A 161 -7.69 3.49 14.87
CA ALA A 161 -6.67 2.95 15.75
C ALA A 161 -5.78 4.07 16.32
N ARG A 162 -5.32 4.98 15.45
CA ARG A 162 -4.50 6.14 15.86
C ARG A 162 -5.25 7.10 16.76
N ILE A 163 -6.51 7.41 16.46
CA ILE A 163 -7.38 8.25 17.28
C ILE A 163 -7.59 7.60 18.65
N GLY A 164 -7.86 6.30 18.71
CA GLY A 164 -8.01 5.54 19.95
C GLY A 164 -6.79 5.67 20.85
N PHE A 165 -5.60 5.42 20.33
CA PHE A 165 -4.34 5.56 21.09
C PHE A 165 -4.03 7.01 21.48
N PHE A 166 -4.37 7.97 20.64
CA PHE A 166 -4.23 9.38 20.97
C PHE A 166 -5.09 9.76 22.20
N PHE A 167 -6.38 9.41 22.18
CA PHE A 167 -7.28 9.70 23.30
C PHE A 167 -6.94 8.90 24.57
N GLU A 168 -6.44 7.67 24.44
CA GLU A 168 -5.87 6.93 25.56
C GLU A 168 -4.76 7.73 26.25
N ASN A 169 -3.79 8.22 25.46
CA ASN A 169 -2.67 9.00 26.01
C ASN A 169 -3.13 10.30 26.66
N VAL A 170 -4.08 11.02 26.03
CA VAL A 170 -4.66 12.25 26.59
C VAL A 170 -5.39 11.96 27.90
N SER A 171 -6.21 10.89 27.95
CA SER A 171 -6.95 10.50 29.14
C SER A 171 -6.03 10.10 30.29
N HIS A 172 -4.94 9.38 29.99
CA HIS A 172 -3.92 9.05 30.98
C HIS A 172 -3.20 10.29 31.52
N ALA A 173 -2.80 11.21 30.62
CA ALA A 173 -2.15 12.45 31.04
C ALA A 173 -3.08 13.32 31.90
N ALA A 174 -4.35 13.42 31.55
CA ALA A 174 -5.36 14.14 32.33
C ALA A 174 -5.58 13.50 33.70
N ALA A 175 -5.71 12.17 33.79
CA ALA A 175 -5.84 11.45 35.04
C ALA A 175 -4.64 11.68 35.96
N GLN A 176 -3.41 11.65 35.44
CA GLN A 176 -2.20 11.91 36.22
C GLN A 176 -2.07 13.37 36.70
N SER A 177 -2.50 14.32 35.86
CA SER A 177 -2.38 15.75 36.18
C SER A 177 -3.46 16.24 37.14
N PHE A 178 -4.69 15.77 37.02
CA PHE A 178 -5.85 16.26 37.77
C PHE A 178 -6.41 15.25 38.77
N GLY A 179 -6.07 13.97 38.66
CA GLY A 179 -6.56 12.91 39.54
C GLY A 179 -6.19 13.12 41.00
N ARG A 180 -5.04 13.77 41.29
CA ARG A 180 -4.64 14.16 42.66
C ARG A 180 -5.61 15.14 43.33
N GLN A 181 -6.40 15.87 42.55
CA GLN A 181 -7.37 16.86 43.04
C GLN A 181 -8.77 16.28 43.21
N SER A 182 -9.09 15.17 42.50
CA SER A 182 -10.41 14.54 42.58
C SER A 182 -10.32 13.05 42.21
N PRO A 183 -10.66 12.13 43.12
CA PRO A 183 -10.72 10.70 42.86
C PRO A 183 -11.70 10.34 41.70
N VAL A 184 -12.73 11.15 41.51
CA VAL A 184 -13.71 10.95 40.41
C VAL A 184 -13.05 11.20 39.07
N ILE A 185 -12.23 12.25 38.94
CA ILE A 185 -11.50 12.55 37.70
C ILE A 185 -10.52 11.44 37.37
N GLU A 186 -9.82 10.91 38.40
CA GLU A 186 -8.90 9.78 38.21
C GLU A 186 -9.62 8.54 37.67
N VAL A 187 -10.72 8.12 38.31
CA VAL A 187 -11.49 6.94 37.91
C VAL A 187 -12.08 7.13 36.51
N VAL A 188 -12.68 8.27 36.21
CA VAL A 188 -13.25 8.56 34.87
C VAL A 188 -12.14 8.57 33.82
N GLY A 189 -11.00 9.18 34.09
CA GLY A 189 -9.86 9.21 33.16
C GLY A 189 -9.30 7.82 32.89
N VAL A 190 -9.16 6.97 33.90
CA VAL A 190 -8.69 5.57 33.74
C VAL A 190 -9.69 4.74 32.92
N LEU A 191 -10.99 4.85 33.24
CA LEU A 191 -12.03 4.13 32.49
C LEU A 191 -12.08 4.57 31.02
N THR A 192 -12.01 5.86 30.77
CA THR A 192 -12.00 6.43 29.41
C THR A 192 -10.78 5.95 28.63
N ALA A 193 -9.60 6.00 29.26
CA ALA A 193 -8.37 5.48 28.67
C ALA A 193 -8.48 3.98 28.34
N ALA A 194 -9.07 3.17 29.23
CA ALA A 194 -9.27 1.74 28.98
C ALA A 194 -10.21 1.46 27.78
N VAL A 195 -11.28 2.25 27.63
CA VAL A 195 -12.19 2.13 26.48
C VAL A 195 -11.47 2.48 25.16
N PHE A 196 -10.75 3.60 25.13
CA PHE A 196 -10.00 4.00 23.93
C PHE A 196 -8.86 3.02 23.59
N ARG A 197 -8.17 2.51 24.61
CA ARG A 197 -7.18 1.44 24.44
C ARG A 197 -7.81 0.19 23.82
N GLY A 198 -8.95 -0.27 24.36
CA GLY A 198 -9.68 -1.44 23.85
C GLY A 198 -10.09 -1.26 22.40
N ALA A 199 -10.65 -0.11 22.04
CA ALA A 199 -11.00 0.22 20.66
C ALA A 199 -9.76 0.24 19.74
N GLY A 200 -8.70 0.95 20.12
CA GLY A 200 -7.45 0.99 19.36
C GLY A 200 -6.84 -0.40 19.17
N TRP A 201 -6.91 -1.26 20.21
CA TRP A 201 -6.41 -2.63 20.14
C TRP A 201 -7.20 -3.51 19.18
N VAL A 202 -8.53 -3.43 19.18
CA VAL A 202 -9.40 -4.18 18.24
C VAL A 202 -9.06 -3.85 16.78
N PHE A 203 -8.96 -2.57 16.44
CA PHE A 203 -8.59 -2.16 15.08
C PHE A 203 -7.16 -2.53 14.72
N SER A 204 -6.22 -2.44 15.67
CA SER A 204 -4.83 -2.89 15.44
C SER A 204 -4.73 -4.40 15.23
N LEU A 205 -5.54 -5.19 15.93
CA LEU A 205 -5.59 -6.64 15.72
C LEU A 205 -6.12 -6.99 14.33
N ALA A 206 -7.14 -6.27 13.85
CA ALA A 206 -7.66 -6.44 12.50
C ALA A 206 -6.57 -6.18 11.44
N LEU A 207 -5.78 -5.10 11.60
CA LEU A 207 -4.67 -4.79 10.71
C LEU A 207 -3.61 -5.90 10.72
N ARG A 208 -3.20 -6.37 11.91
CA ARG A 208 -2.22 -7.47 12.03
C ARG A 208 -2.72 -8.77 11.40
N ALA A 209 -4.02 -9.09 11.53
CA ALA A 209 -4.59 -10.27 10.91
C ALA A 209 -4.57 -10.17 9.38
N VAL A 210 -4.89 -8.99 8.84
CA VAL A 210 -4.83 -8.73 7.39
C VAL A 210 -3.40 -8.79 6.87
N ASP A 211 -2.43 -8.22 7.59
CA ASP A 211 -1.01 -8.28 7.24
C ASP A 211 -0.50 -9.73 7.24
N ALA A 212 -0.85 -10.52 8.25
CA ALA A 212 -0.45 -11.93 8.33
C ALA A 212 -1.03 -12.75 7.15
N ILE A 213 -2.30 -12.54 6.79
CA ILE A 213 -2.94 -13.18 5.64
C ILE A 213 -2.31 -12.65 4.34
N GLY A 214 -2.07 -11.34 4.25
CA GLY A 214 -1.43 -10.70 3.10
C GLY A 214 -0.05 -11.27 2.83
N ASN A 215 0.77 -11.44 3.86
CA ASN A 215 2.09 -12.05 3.76
C ASN A 215 2.02 -13.52 3.29
N TYR A 216 1.07 -14.30 3.81
CA TYR A 216 0.88 -15.69 3.36
C TYR A 216 0.49 -15.76 1.87
N VAL A 217 -0.44 -14.91 1.44
CA VAL A 217 -0.88 -14.82 0.04
C VAL A 217 0.24 -14.23 -0.84
N GLY A 218 1.02 -13.29 -0.32
CA GLY A 218 2.14 -12.64 -0.99
C GLY A 218 3.18 -13.62 -1.52
N HIS A 219 3.61 -14.59 -0.72
CA HIS A 219 4.59 -15.62 -1.17
C HIS A 219 4.14 -16.36 -2.42
N SER A 220 2.84 -16.72 -2.50
CA SER A 220 2.29 -17.37 -3.70
C SER A 220 2.27 -16.40 -4.90
N SER A 221 2.06 -15.13 -4.66
CA SER A 221 2.04 -14.07 -5.68
C SER A 221 3.42 -13.82 -6.27
N GLU A 222 4.48 -13.83 -5.45
CA GLU A 222 5.86 -13.68 -5.90
C GLU A 222 6.26 -14.81 -6.86
N PHE A 223 5.94 -16.05 -6.47
CA PHE A 223 6.22 -17.20 -7.33
C PHE A 223 5.46 -17.17 -8.67
N GLU A 224 4.22 -16.69 -8.66
CA GLU A 224 3.44 -16.50 -9.89
C GLU A 224 3.97 -15.33 -10.74
N ALA A 225 4.47 -14.26 -10.11
CA ALA A 225 5.11 -13.15 -10.81
C ALA A 225 6.41 -13.59 -11.49
N ASP A 226 7.24 -14.35 -10.80
CA ASP A 226 8.46 -14.94 -11.36
C ASP A 226 8.14 -15.83 -12.56
N LYS A 227 7.17 -16.75 -12.43
CA LYS A 227 6.74 -17.61 -13.53
C LYS A 227 6.30 -16.80 -14.75
N ARG A 228 5.55 -15.73 -14.55
CA ARG A 228 5.09 -14.87 -15.64
C ARG A 228 6.23 -14.10 -16.28
N ALA A 229 7.17 -13.56 -15.48
CA ALA A 229 8.38 -12.93 -16.00
C ALA A 229 9.20 -13.89 -16.89
N VAL A 230 9.32 -15.16 -16.46
CA VAL A 230 9.94 -16.23 -17.27
C VAL A 230 9.13 -16.48 -18.55
N ALA A 231 7.81 -16.60 -18.46
CA ALA A 231 6.94 -16.84 -19.63
C ALA A 231 6.97 -15.68 -20.63
N MET A 232 7.19 -14.45 -20.17
CA MET A 232 7.41 -13.27 -21.02
C MET A 232 8.81 -13.21 -21.65
N GLY A 233 9.70 -14.15 -21.33
CA GLY A 233 11.05 -14.24 -21.89
C GLY A 233 12.14 -13.51 -21.08
N PHE A 234 11.81 -12.92 -19.93
CA PHE A 234 12.74 -12.14 -19.09
C PHE A 234 13.29 -12.90 -17.88
N GLY A 235 13.15 -14.23 -17.85
CA GLY A 235 13.67 -15.08 -16.76
C GLY A 235 15.18 -14.94 -16.52
N PRO A 236 16.04 -15.03 -17.56
CA PRO A 236 17.48 -14.82 -17.41
C PRO A 236 17.84 -13.44 -16.88
N ASP A 237 17.15 -12.40 -17.32
CA ASP A 237 17.34 -11.02 -16.91
C ASP A 237 16.98 -10.86 -15.42
N LEU A 238 15.86 -11.40 -14.99
CA LEU A 238 15.44 -11.41 -13.58
C LEU A 238 16.41 -12.19 -12.71
N ALA A 239 16.84 -13.37 -13.13
CA ALA A 239 17.83 -14.17 -12.39
C ALA A 239 19.18 -13.45 -12.26
N SER A 240 19.57 -12.66 -13.27
CA SER A 240 20.76 -11.82 -13.20
C SER A 240 20.60 -10.69 -12.19
N ALA A 241 19.45 -10.02 -12.16
CA ALA A 241 19.14 -8.98 -11.19
C ALA A 241 19.16 -9.52 -9.75
N LEU A 242 18.52 -10.66 -9.49
CA LEU A 242 18.50 -11.31 -8.17
C LEU A 242 19.90 -11.69 -7.69
N ARG A 243 20.76 -12.21 -8.58
CA ARG A 243 22.16 -12.51 -8.25
C ARG A 243 22.95 -11.25 -7.90
N ALA A 244 22.74 -10.15 -8.60
CA ALA A 244 23.38 -8.87 -8.31
C ALA A 244 22.97 -8.34 -6.92
N VAL A 245 21.70 -8.47 -6.54
CA VAL A 245 21.18 -8.12 -5.20
C VAL A 245 21.88 -8.96 -4.11
N LEU A 246 21.92 -10.28 -4.29
CA LEU A 246 22.55 -11.20 -3.33
C LEU A 246 24.04 -10.94 -3.17
N ALA A 247 24.74 -10.64 -4.26
CA ALA A 247 26.18 -10.34 -4.25
C ALA A 247 26.49 -8.98 -3.60
N GLY A 248 25.57 -8.01 -3.69
CA GLY A 248 25.70 -6.67 -3.09
C GLY A 248 25.45 -6.62 -1.59
N GLY A 249 25.08 -7.71 -0.93
CA GLY A 249 24.83 -7.78 0.52
C GLY A 249 23.57 -7.07 1.01
N SER A 250 22.79 -6.53 0.11
CA SER A 250 21.45 -5.94 0.40
C SER A 250 20.40 -7.01 0.11
N GLY A 251 20.20 -7.93 1.04
CA GLY A 251 19.04 -8.82 0.96
C GLY A 251 17.74 -8.00 0.90
N PRO A 252 16.73 -8.41 0.10
CA PRO A 252 15.47 -7.71 0.08
C PRO A 252 14.89 -7.73 1.49
N ARG A 253 14.74 -6.54 2.10
CA ARG A 253 13.85 -6.42 3.26
C ARG A 253 12.44 -6.53 2.69
N PRO A 254 11.63 -7.51 3.13
CA PRO A 254 10.22 -7.52 2.77
C PRO A 254 9.62 -6.21 3.25
N ILE A 255 9.05 -5.46 2.33
CA ILE A 255 8.23 -4.29 2.67
C ILE A 255 6.96 -4.86 3.27
N GLY A 256 6.90 -4.85 4.62
CA GLY A 256 5.71 -5.13 5.39
C GLY A 256 4.80 -3.90 5.40
#